data_8b007b1ec545c17c1479a1ec051a0923
#
_entry.id   8b007b1ec545c17c1479a1ec051a0923
#
_cell.length_a   1.000
_cell.length_b   1.000
_cell.length_c   1.000
_cell.angle_alpha   90.00
_cell.angle_beta   90.00
_cell.angle_gamma   90.00
#
_symmetry.space_group_name_H-M   'P 1'
#
loop_
_entity.id
_entity.type
_entity.pdbx_description
1 polymer ?
#
loop_
_entity_poly.entity_id
_entity_poly.type
_entity_poly.pdbx_seq_one_letter_code
_entity_poly.pdbx_strand_id
1 'polypeptide(L)'
;MALDVLIVDDSTAIRKILLRVLSQTDLTIGDVLEAGDGVEELRILEERKVGLILSDINMPNMDGLQLLTSVRARPDWNSIAVIMITTEGSQAKVMEAVQMGAQGYVRKPFTAEQIKEKISSCLGSPAN
;
A
#
# COMPACT_ATOMS: atom_id res chain seq x y z
N MET A 1 -11.37 11.63 -11.38
CA MET A 1 -11.68 11.30 -9.98
C MET A 1 -10.38 11.16 -9.20
N ALA A 2 -10.39 11.69 -7.99
CA ALA A 2 -9.19 11.64 -7.14
C ALA A 2 -9.05 10.25 -6.51
N LEU A 3 -7.81 9.80 -6.39
CA LEU A 3 -7.47 8.53 -5.77
C LEU A 3 -7.09 8.78 -4.31
N ASP A 4 -7.85 8.22 -3.40
CA ASP A 4 -7.50 8.30 -1.98
C ASP A 4 -6.55 7.15 -1.64
N VAL A 5 -5.52 7.46 -0.88
CA VAL A 5 -4.41 6.53 -0.59
C VAL A 5 -4.25 6.37 0.91
N LEU A 6 -4.00 5.15 1.33
CA LEU A 6 -3.67 4.86 2.72
C LEU A 6 -2.23 4.34 2.79
N ILE A 7 -1.41 5.01 3.57
CA ILE A 7 -0.01 4.61 3.78
C ILE A 7 0.09 3.96 5.15
N VAL A 8 0.59 2.74 5.20
CA VAL A 8 0.72 1.98 6.45
C VAL A 8 2.17 1.59 6.68
N ASP A 9 2.77 2.17 7.70
CA ASP A 9 4.15 1.88 8.05
C ASP A 9 4.35 2.42 9.47
N ASP A 10 5.06 1.66 10.31
CA ASP A 10 5.31 2.11 11.67
C ASP A 10 6.36 3.23 11.73
N SER A 11 7.06 3.49 10.64
CA SER A 11 8.03 4.58 10.54
C SER A 11 7.36 5.85 10.03
N THR A 12 7.30 6.87 10.86
CA THR A 12 6.79 8.17 10.46
C THR A 12 7.61 8.77 9.32
N ALA A 13 8.92 8.55 9.33
CA ALA A 13 9.81 9.07 8.29
C ALA A 13 9.47 8.47 6.94
N ILE A 14 9.23 7.17 6.89
CA ILE A 14 8.86 6.49 5.64
C ILE A 14 7.52 6.99 5.13
N ARG A 15 6.54 7.16 6.04
CA ARG A 15 5.23 7.69 5.63
C ARG A 15 5.36 9.07 4.98
N LYS A 16 6.21 9.93 5.54
CA LYS A 16 6.43 11.27 4.98
C LYS A 16 7.11 11.22 3.63
N ILE A 17 8.05 10.29 3.44
CA ILE A 17 8.70 10.13 2.14
C ILE A 17 7.68 9.69 1.10
N LEU A 18 6.83 8.72 1.43
CA LEU A 18 5.81 8.24 0.51
C LEU A 18 4.79 9.31 0.18
N LEU A 19 4.41 10.12 1.17
CA LEU A 19 3.51 11.24 0.94
C LEU A 19 4.10 12.21 -0.08
N ARG A 20 5.39 12.51 0.03
CA ARG A 20 6.08 13.39 -0.91
C ARG A 20 6.12 12.78 -2.31
N VAL A 21 6.40 11.47 -2.40
CA VAL A 21 6.43 10.79 -3.69
C VAL A 21 5.05 10.87 -4.37
N LEU A 22 3.99 10.64 -3.60
CA LEU A 22 2.63 10.72 -4.13
C LEU A 22 2.32 12.11 -4.68
N SER A 23 2.84 13.16 -4.04
CA SER A 23 2.60 14.52 -4.52
C SER A 23 3.32 14.81 -5.83
N GLN A 24 4.24 13.95 -6.24
CA GLN A 24 5.03 14.13 -7.47
C GLN A 24 4.55 13.24 -8.61
N THR A 25 3.52 12.41 -8.38
CA THR A 25 3.02 11.53 -9.45
C THR A 25 2.12 12.32 -10.40
N ASP A 26 1.88 11.73 -11.56
CA ASP A 26 0.95 12.28 -12.54
C ASP A 26 -0.50 11.94 -12.22
N LEU A 27 -0.70 11.10 -11.21
CA LEU A 27 -2.04 10.70 -10.80
C LEU A 27 -2.71 11.80 -9.99
N THR A 28 -4.01 11.92 -10.13
CA THR A 28 -4.77 12.84 -9.30
C THR A 28 -4.97 12.17 -7.94
N ILE A 29 -4.22 12.62 -6.96
CA ILE A 29 -4.28 12.07 -5.61
C ILE A 29 -5.26 12.92 -4.80
N GLY A 30 -6.20 12.25 -4.15
CA GLY A 30 -7.13 12.90 -3.24
C GLY A 30 -6.54 12.97 -1.84
N ASP A 31 -7.26 12.42 -0.86
CA ASP A 31 -6.75 12.41 0.51
C ASP A 31 -5.72 11.31 0.70
N VAL A 32 -4.67 11.61 1.47
CA VAL A 32 -3.68 10.62 1.86
C VAL A 32 -3.81 10.43 3.37
N LEU A 33 -4.11 9.21 3.76
CA LEU A 33 -4.30 8.84 5.15
C LEU A 33 -3.10 8.02 5.61
N GLU A 34 -2.80 8.03 6.89
CA GLU A 34 -1.64 7.34 7.44
C GLU A 34 -2.05 6.46 8.61
N ALA A 35 -1.43 5.30 8.70
CA ALA A 35 -1.61 4.37 9.81
C ALA A 35 -0.25 3.82 10.22
N GLY A 36 -0.07 3.58 11.51
CA GLY A 36 1.18 3.05 12.04
C GLY A 36 1.22 1.53 12.12
N ASP A 37 0.09 0.88 11.98
CA ASP A 37 0.02 -0.59 11.99
C ASP A 37 -1.28 -1.05 11.34
N GLY A 38 -1.43 -2.37 11.23
CA GLY A 38 -2.58 -2.96 10.55
C GLY A 38 -3.90 -2.76 11.29
N VAL A 39 -3.86 -2.67 12.61
CA VAL A 39 -5.08 -2.45 13.40
C VAL A 39 -5.65 -1.07 13.10
N GLU A 40 -4.78 -0.07 13.09
CA GLU A 40 -5.17 1.30 12.77
C GLU A 40 -5.68 1.39 11.33
N GLU A 41 -5.03 0.68 10.41
CA GLU A 41 -5.45 0.67 9.02
C GLU A 41 -6.86 0.13 8.87
N LEU A 42 -7.18 -0.98 9.52
CA LEU A 42 -8.51 -1.57 9.43
C LEU A 42 -9.57 -0.60 9.93
N ARG A 43 -9.27 0.14 10.99
CA ARG A 43 -10.18 1.14 11.52
C ARG A 43 -10.47 2.22 10.46
N ILE A 44 -9.41 2.69 9.79
CA ILE A 44 -9.56 3.71 8.76
C ILE A 44 -10.40 3.19 7.61
N LEU A 45 -10.18 1.95 7.19
CA LEU A 45 -10.92 1.36 6.08
C LEU A 45 -12.41 1.20 6.39
N GLU A 46 -12.76 1.03 7.67
CA GLU A 46 -14.17 0.97 8.05
C GLU A 46 -14.88 2.32 7.88
N GLU A 47 -14.13 3.41 7.94
CA GLU A 47 -14.70 4.76 7.92
C GLU A 47 -14.50 5.47 6.58
N ARG A 48 -13.50 5.08 5.81
CA ARG A 48 -13.11 5.78 4.60
C ARG A 48 -12.87 4.81 3.45
N LYS A 49 -13.29 5.19 2.27
CA LYS A 49 -12.95 4.43 1.07
C LYS A 49 -11.61 4.91 0.53
N VAL A 50 -10.73 3.95 0.23
CA VAL A 50 -9.46 4.26 -0.42
C VAL A 50 -9.33 3.36 -1.64
N GLY A 51 -8.53 3.81 -2.60
CA GLY A 51 -8.31 3.05 -3.84
C GLY A 51 -6.95 2.38 -3.88
N LEU A 52 -6.04 2.80 -3.01
CA LEU A 52 -4.67 2.29 -2.99
C LEU A 52 -4.15 2.23 -1.56
N ILE A 53 -3.52 1.12 -1.22
CA ILE A 53 -2.83 0.95 0.06
C ILE A 53 -1.36 0.71 -0.21
N LEU A 54 -0.50 1.50 0.42
CA LEU A 54 0.96 1.29 0.42
C LEU A 54 1.32 0.82 1.82
N SER A 55 1.71 -0.44 1.97
CA SER A 55 1.87 -1.05 3.29
C SER A 55 3.19 -1.77 3.45
N ASP A 56 3.82 -1.61 4.62
CA ASP A 56 4.94 -2.46 5.01
C ASP A 56 4.41 -3.85 5.39
N ILE A 57 5.28 -4.84 5.35
CA ILE A 57 4.97 -6.19 5.82
C ILE A 57 5.23 -6.31 7.30
N ASN A 58 6.39 -5.83 7.75
CA ASN A 58 6.82 -6.00 9.14
C ASN A 58 6.37 -4.82 10.00
N MET A 59 5.29 -5.01 10.73
CA MET A 59 4.72 -3.98 11.60
C MET A 59 4.29 -4.60 12.92
N PRO A 60 4.23 -3.81 14.01
CA PRO A 60 3.73 -4.32 15.28
C PRO A 60 2.22 -4.58 15.21
N ASN A 61 1.73 -5.37 16.14
CA ASN A 61 0.31 -5.70 16.33
C ASN A 61 -0.28 -6.54 15.22
N MET A 62 -0.26 -6.05 13.99
CA MET A 62 -0.76 -6.80 12.84
C MET A 62 0.17 -6.51 11.66
N ASP A 63 0.82 -7.54 11.14
CA ASP A 63 1.74 -7.36 10.03
C ASP A 63 0.99 -7.20 8.69
N GLY A 64 1.73 -6.82 7.65
CA GLY A 64 1.13 -6.52 6.36
C GLY A 64 0.47 -7.73 5.68
N LEU A 65 0.94 -8.94 5.97
CA LEU A 65 0.34 -10.13 5.40
C LEU A 65 -1.03 -10.43 6.04
N GLN A 66 -1.11 -10.27 7.36
CA GLN A 66 -2.38 -10.41 8.08
C GLN A 66 -3.38 -9.37 7.60
N LEU A 67 -2.90 -8.15 7.41
CA LEU A 67 -3.72 -7.07 6.91
C LEU A 67 -4.25 -7.36 5.51
N LEU A 68 -3.38 -7.83 4.62
CA LEU A 68 -3.75 -8.17 3.26
C LEU A 68 -4.84 -9.26 3.25
N THR A 69 -4.71 -10.26 4.11
CA THR A 69 -5.72 -11.29 4.25
C THR A 69 -7.06 -10.69 4.62
N SER A 70 -7.06 -9.77 5.60
CA SER A 70 -8.28 -9.11 6.05
C SER A 70 -8.92 -8.28 4.94
N VAL A 71 -8.12 -7.57 4.17
CA VAL A 71 -8.61 -6.75 3.07
C VAL A 71 -9.23 -7.61 1.98
N ARG A 72 -8.57 -8.70 1.60
CA ARG A 72 -9.07 -9.57 0.54
C ARG A 72 -10.29 -10.39 0.96
N ALA A 73 -10.50 -10.54 2.27
CA ALA A 73 -11.66 -11.27 2.78
C ALA A 73 -12.95 -10.48 2.70
N ARG A 74 -12.88 -9.15 2.53
CA ARG A 74 -14.06 -8.29 2.50
C ARG A 74 -14.41 -7.92 1.07
N PRO A 75 -15.63 -8.20 0.60
CA PRO A 75 -16.03 -7.86 -0.78
C PRO A 75 -15.92 -6.36 -1.08
N ASP A 76 -16.23 -5.51 -0.11
CA ASP A 76 -16.19 -4.06 -0.32
C ASP A 76 -14.75 -3.51 -0.37
N TRP A 77 -13.76 -4.28 0.07
CA TRP A 77 -12.35 -3.88 0.00
C TRP A 77 -11.57 -4.64 -1.07
N ASN A 78 -12.20 -5.62 -1.71
CA ASN A 78 -11.49 -6.55 -2.58
C ASN A 78 -10.88 -5.89 -3.82
N SER A 79 -11.41 -4.73 -4.23
CA SER A 79 -10.91 -4.01 -5.39
C SER A 79 -9.79 -3.01 -5.05
N ILE A 80 -9.46 -2.84 -3.77
CA ILE A 80 -8.40 -1.91 -3.39
C ILE A 80 -7.06 -2.46 -3.86
N ALA A 81 -6.26 -1.64 -4.55
CA ALA A 81 -4.91 -2.02 -4.94
C ALA A 81 -4.00 -1.97 -3.73
N VAL A 82 -3.22 -3.01 -3.50
CA VAL A 82 -2.28 -3.08 -2.37
C VAL A 82 -0.87 -3.28 -2.90
N ILE A 83 0.03 -2.38 -2.55
CA ILE A 83 1.45 -2.47 -2.88
C ILE A 83 2.22 -2.61 -1.57
N MET A 84 3.01 -3.67 -1.46
CA MET A 84 3.86 -3.87 -0.28
C MET A 84 5.16 -3.12 -0.45
N ILE A 85 5.56 -2.34 0.55
CA ILE A 85 6.81 -1.57 0.53
C ILE A 85 7.57 -1.92 1.80
N THR A 86 8.62 -2.72 1.69
CA THR A 86 9.21 -3.33 2.87
C THR A 86 10.69 -3.62 2.71
N THR A 87 11.39 -3.76 3.85
CA THR A 87 12.75 -4.29 3.87
C THR A 87 12.77 -5.80 3.78
N GLU A 88 11.61 -6.45 3.87
CA GLU A 88 11.54 -7.90 3.85
C GLU A 88 12.18 -8.43 2.57
N GLY A 89 13.28 -9.16 2.72
CA GLY A 89 14.01 -9.71 1.58
C GLY A 89 13.74 -11.18 1.35
N SER A 90 12.91 -11.81 2.18
CA SER A 90 12.61 -13.21 2.02
C SER A 90 11.72 -13.41 0.80
N GLN A 91 12.21 -14.18 -0.16
CA GLN A 91 11.45 -14.48 -1.35
C GLN A 91 10.16 -15.21 -1.01
N ALA A 92 10.17 -16.04 0.03
CA ALA A 92 8.99 -16.75 0.46
C ALA A 92 7.88 -15.81 0.90
N LYS A 93 8.22 -14.77 1.67
CA LYS A 93 7.21 -13.79 2.12
C LYS A 93 6.71 -12.92 0.98
N VAL A 94 7.59 -12.56 0.06
CA VAL A 94 7.19 -11.79 -1.12
C VAL A 94 6.20 -12.60 -1.95
N MET A 95 6.51 -13.88 -2.19
CA MET A 95 5.63 -14.75 -2.95
C MET A 95 4.30 -14.95 -2.23
N GLU A 96 4.34 -15.08 -0.92
CA GLU A 96 3.13 -15.21 -0.12
C GLU A 96 2.23 -13.98 -0.31
N ALA A 97 2.80 -12.78 -0.24
CA ALA A 97 2.04 -11.55 -0.43
C ALA A 97 1.39 -11.50 -1.81
N VAL A 98 2.14 -11.88 -2.84
CA VAL A 98 1.61 -11.90 -4.21
C VAL A 98 0.47 -12.90 -4.32
N GLN A 99 0.62 -14.08 -3.74
CA GLN A 99 -0.42 -15.11 -3.78
C GLN A 99 -1.67 -14.68 -3.02
N MET A 100 -1.50 -13.85 -1.99
CA MET A 100 -2.62 -13.34 -1.20
C MET A 100 -3.29 -12.13 -1.84
N GLY A 101 -2.79 -11.68 -2.98
CA GLY A 101 -3.46 -10.64 -3.75
C GLY A 101 -2.82 -9.26 -3.72
N ALA A 102 -1.57 -9.13 -3.28
CA ALA A 102 -0.85 -7.87 -3.44
C ALA A 102 -0.56 -7.66 -4.92
N GLN A 103 -0.83 -6.46 -5.42
CA GLN A 103 -0.60 -6.15 -6.82
C GLN A 103 0.85 -5.76 -7.11
N GLY A 104 1.60 -5.36 -6.10
CA GLY A 104 2.98 -4.97 -6.30
C GLY A 104 3.81 -5.09 -5.05
N TYR A 105 5.11 -4.99 -5.25
CA TYR A 105 6.09 -5.11 -4.18
C TYR A 105 7.26 -4.17 -4.49
N VAL A 106 7.67 -3.39 -3.51
CA VAL A 106 8.84 -2.52 -3.63
C VAL A 106 9.72 -2.75 -2.41
N ARG A 107 11.01 -2.96 -2.65
CA ARG A 107 11.95 -3.20 -1.55
C ARG A 107 12.57 -1.90 -1.07
N LYS A 108 12.67 -1.73 0.24
CA LYS A 108 13.41 -0.62 0.83
C LYS A 108 14.90 -0.96 0.83
N PRO A 109 15.79 -0.01 0.61
CA PRO A 109 15.50 1.38 0.24
C PRO A 109 15.02 1.48 -1.20
N PHE A 110 14.16 2.45 -1.45
CA PHE A 110 13.56 2.64 -2.78
C PHE A 110 13.85 4.05 -3.29
N THR A 111 13.67 4.24 -4.60
CA THR A 111 13.70 5.57 -5.21
C THR A 111 12.27 6.03 -5.48
N ALA A 112 12.09 7.34 -5.65
CA ALA A 112 10.79 7.88 -6.00
C ALA A 112 10.29 7.28 -7.31
N GLU A 113 11.20 7.07 -8.27
CA GLU A 113 10.84 6.50 -9.56
C GLU A 113 10.30 5.09 -9.43
N GLN A 114 10.90 4.27 -8.56
CA GLN A 114 10.43 2.90 -8.35
C GLN A 114 9.00 2.90 -7.81
N ILE A 115 8.68 3.80 -6.89
CA ILE A 115 7.34 3.90 -6.32
C ILE A 115 6.35 4.35 -7.39
N LYS A 116 6.68 5.41 -8.12
CA LYS A 116 5.81 5.93 -9.17
C LYS A 116 5.51 4.89 -10.23
N GLU A 117 6.54 4.20 -10.66
CA GLU A 117 6.43 3.16 -11.68
C GLU A 117 5.51 2.03 -11.20
N LYS A 118 5.69 1.61 -9.95
CA LYS A 118 4.90 0.53 -9.40
C LYS A 118 3.44 0.93 -9.25
N ILE A 119 3.17 2.14 -8.81
CA ILE A 119 1.81 2.63 -8.69
C ILE A 119 1.13 2.66 -10.07
N SER A 120 1.82 3.21 -11.07
CA SER A 120 1.26 3.28 -12.42
C SER A 120 0.98 1.89 -12.98
N SER A 121 1.89 0.97 -12.75
CA SER A 121 1.75 -0.41 -13.22
C SER A 121 0.57 -1.12 -12.56
N CYS A 122 0.42 -0.94 -11.25
CA CYS A 122 -0.60 -1.66 -10.48
C CYS A 122 -2.00 -1.11 -10.68
N LEU A 123 -2.12 0.19 -10.90
CA LEU A 123 -3.43 0.81 -11.13
C LEU A 123 -3.89 0.65 -12.57
N GLY A 124 -3.08 0.00 -13.37
CA GLY A 124 -3.42 -0.24 -14.74
C GLY A 124 -3.43 1.04 -15.54
N SER A 125 -2.39 1.25 -16.32
CA SER A 125 -2.41 2.37 -17.23
C SER A 125 -3.69 2.31 -18.05
N PRO A 126 -4.43 3.42 -18.16
CA PRO A 126 -5.68 3.40 -18.92
C PRO A 126 -5.50 2.99 -20.38
N ALA A 127 -4.30 3.13 -20.89
CA ALA A 127 -4.01 2.77 -22.25
C ALA A 127 -3.93 1.26 -22.47
N ASN A 128 -3.91 0.53 -21.40
CA ASN A 128 -3.80 -0.93 -21.49
C ASN A 128 -5.14 -1.58 -21.64
#